data_b5db0af95abeb035765f60ed95341330
#
_entry.id   b5db0af95abeb035765f60ed95341330
#
_cell.length_a   1.000
_cell.length_b   1.000
_cell.length_c   1.000
_cell.angle_alpha   90.00
_cell.angle_beta   90.00
_cell.angle_gamma   90.00
#
_symmetry.space_group_name_H-M   'P 1'
#
loop_
_entity.id
_entity.type
_entity.pdbx_description
1 polymer ?
#
loop_
_entity_poly.entity_id
_entity_poly.type
_entity_poly.pdbx_seq_one_letter_code
_entity_poly.pdbx_strand_id
1 'polypeptide(L)'
;MLGTSFSRVLIILQITVVFLLWFPVVSALQVTGLYDHRVAVNNESDAERNRAFREALKAVILKVTGEHRWLEHPSIEEALGNAQSYVEAISYSSETVEVPQPPNSLPLTVPTIEQRFIEVNFANSLIDELLANANIPVWDTNRPSVLVWMVLQNAAGERTMLTADTNTQIVNYIQNFASERAIPIIFPVLDFEDRQNLSEDSVWALEEQAIIEASERYGADSIL
;
A
#
# COMPACT_ATOMS: atom_id res chain seq x y z
N MET A 1 -13.87 -16.10 60.97
CA MET A 1 -14.55 -15.48 59.81
C MET A 1 -13.61 -14.75 58.81
N LEU A 2 -12.33 -15.09 58.74
CA LEU A 2 -11.36 -14.41 57.83
C LEU A 2 -11.04 -15.19 56.53
N GLY A 3 -11.45 -16.45 56.40
CA GLY A 3 -11.09 -17.29 55.25
C GLY A 3 -11.90 -17.06 53.96
N THR A 4 -13.16 -16.59 54.07
CA THR A 4 -14.06 -16.42 52.90
C THR A 4 -13.81 -15.15 52.11
N SER A 5 -13.22 -14.13 52.73
CA SER A 5 -12.89 -12.85 52.10
C SER A 5 -11.64 -12.97 51.21
N PHE A 6 -10.62 -13.73 51.65
CA PHE A 6 -9.37 -13.93 50.92
C PHE A 6 -9.58 -14.75 49.65
N SER A 7 -10.45 -15.78 49.69
CA SER A 7 -10.79 -16.60 48.54
C SER A 7 -11.53 -15.80 47.45
N ARG A 8 -12.44 -14.89 47.84
CA ARG A 8 -13.16 -14.02 46.88
C ARG A 8 -12.25 -13.00 46.21
N VAL A 9 -11.29 -12.41 46.92
CA VAL A 9 -10.31 -11.48 46.36
C VAL A 9 -9.39 -12.20 45.36
N LEU A 10 -8.97 -13.45 45.66
CA LEU A 10 -8.13 -14.25 44.77
C LEU A 10 -8.86 -14.62 43.47
N ILE A 11 -10.15 -14.98 43.57
CA ILE A 11 -10.99 -15.33 42.40
C ILE A 11 -11.22 -14.08 41.52
N ILE A 12 -11.48 -12.92 42.12
CA ILE A 12 -11.64 -11.65 41.34
C ILE A 12 -10.34 -11.27 40.65
N LEU A 13 -9.20 -11.43 41.33
CA LEU A 13 -7.88 -11.16 40.73
C LEU A 13 -7.58 -12.10 39.56
N GLN A 14 -7.91 -13.38 39.65
CA GLN A 14 -7.76 -14.35 38.57
C GLN A 14 -8.66 -14.04 37.38
N ILE A 15 -9.91 -13.65 37.58
CA ILE A 15 -10.85 -13.27 36.53
C ILE A 15 -10.35 -12.01 35.81
N THR A 16 -9.84 -11.04 36.57
CA THR A 16 -9.30 -9.79 35.97
C THR A 16 -8.06 -10.05 35.11
N VAL A 17 -7.16 -10.95 35.55
CA VAL A 17 -5.97 -11.33 34.76
C VAL A 17 -6.35 -12.09 33.49
N VAL A 18 -7.35 -12.99 33.54
CA VAL A 18 -7.83 -13.72 32.35
C VAL A 18 -8.49 -12.77 31.35
N PHE A 19 -9.22 -11.74 31.83
CA PHE A 19 -9.87 -10.76 30.95
C PHE A 19 -8.84 -9.82 30.25
N LEU A 20 -7.71 -9.53 30.91
CA LEU A 20 -6.62 -8.73 30.32
C LEU A 20 -5.82 -9.46 29.22
N LEU A 21 -5.87 -10.80 29.17
CA LEU A 21 -5.19 -11.62 28.18
C LEU A 21 -6.00 -11.84 26.88
N TRP A 22 -7.24 -11.37 26.83
CA TRP A 22 -8.16 -11.57 25.69
C TRP A 22 -8.32 -10.33 24.80
N PHE A 23 -7.50 -9.32 24.97
CA PHE A 23 -7.49 -8.24 23.98
C PHE A 23 -6.77 -8.73 22.74
N PRO A 24 -7.44 -8.76 21.55
CA PRO A 24 -6.75 -9.02 20.31
C PRO A 24 -5.69 -7.93 20.13
N VAL A 25 -4.45 -8.34 19.96
CA VAL A 25 -3.38 -7.42 19.57
C VAL A 25 -3.69 -7.06 18.11
N VAL A 26 -4.26 -5.88 17.90
CA VAL A 26 -4.39 -5.30 16.56
C VAL A 26 -2.97 -5.02 16.09
N SER A 27 -2.47 -5.88 15.22
CA SER A 27 -1.17 -5.70 14.56
C SER A 27 -1.43 -4.91 13.28
N ALA A 28 -1.34 -3.60 13.36
CA ALA A 28 -1.35 -2.80 12.15
C ALA A 28 -0.14 -3.17 11.27
N LEU A 29 -0.37 -3.30 9.98
CA LEU A 29 0.66 -3.66 9.01
C LEU A 29 1.70 -2.53 8.94
N GLN A 30 2.92 -2.84 9.38
CA GLN A 30 4.01 -1.87 9.30
C GLN A 30 4.54 -1.80 7.87
N VAL A 31 4.33 -0.68 7.21
CA VAL A 31 4.80 -0.45 5.84
C VAL A 31 6.31 -0.23 5.85
N THR A 32 7.03 -1.03 5.08
CA THR A 32 8.47 -0.90 4.84
C THR A 32 8.72 -0.19 3.50
N GLY A 33 9.93 0.34 3.29
CA GLY A 33 10.27 0.95 2.00
C GLY A 33 9.62 2.31 1.73
N LEU A 34 9.37 3.12 2.78
CA LEU A 34 8.83 4.46 2.60
C LEU A 34 9.86 5.45 2.04
N TYR A 35 11.14 5.26 2.36
CA TYR A 35 12.24 6.16 2.03
C TYR A 35 13.12 5.64 0.89
N ASP A 36 12.70 4.59 0.21
CA ASP A 36 13.36 4.08 -0.99
C ASP A 36 12.41 4.12 -2.20
N HIS A 37 12.99 4.21 -3.38
CA HIS A 37 12.24 4.08 -4.61
C HIS A 37 13.13 3.57 -5.75
N ARG A 38 12.53 2.73 -6.60
CA ARG A 38 13.16 2.11 -7.75
C ARG A 38 12.76 2.85 -9.03
N VAL A 39 13.75 3.29 -9.80
CA VAL A 39 13.54 4.05 -11.03
C VAL A 39 14.19 3.33 -12.21
N ALA A 40 13.48 3.22 -13.32
CA ALA A 40 14.03 2.72 -14.56
C ALA A 40 15.04 3.71 -15.14
N VAL A 41 16.22 3.21 -15.56
CA VAL A 41 17.29 4.01 -16.14
C VAL A 41 17.77 3.43 -17.45
N ASN A 42 18.20 4.32 -18.36
CA ASN A 42 18.72 3.91 -19.65
C ASN A 42 20.23 3.58 -19.60
N ASN A 43 20.95 4.23 -18.69
CA ASN A 43 22.38 4.06 -18.49
C ASN A 43 22.79 4.57 -17.10
N GLU A 44 24.08 4.46 -16.75
CA GLU A 44 24.63 4.87 -15.46
C GLU A 44 25.31 6.25 -15.49
N SER A 45 25.00 7.10 -16.48
CA SER A 45 25.56 8.44 -16.55
C SER A 45 25.10 9.33 -15.39
N ASP A 46 25.90 10.35 -15.04
CA ASP A 46 25.56 11.30 -13.99
C ASP A 46 24.24 12.03 -14.27
N ALA A 47 23.96 12.34 -15.53
CA ALA A 47 22.73 13.01 -15.93
C ALA A 47 21.50 12.11 -15.66
N GLU A 48 21.59 10.82 -16.02
CA GLU A 48 20.51 9.86 -15.82
C GLU A 48 20.34 9.54 -14.33
N ARG A 49 21.43 9.42 -13.59
CA ARG A 49 21.42 9.23 -12.13
C ARG A 49 20.75 10.41 -11.42
N ASN A 50 21.08 11.65 -11.81
CA ASN A 50 20.45 12.85 -11.22
C ASN A 50 18.95 12.94 -11.57
N ARG A 51 18.54 12.50 -12.78
CA ARG A 51 17.12 12.36 -13.14
C ARG A 51 16.45 11.37 -12.22
N ALA A 52 17.05 10.20 -12.05
CA ALA A 52 16.51 9.13 -11.20
C ALA A 52 16.39 9.54 -9.73
N PHE A 53 17.39 10.25 -9.17
CA PHE A 53 17.32 10.76 -7.80
C PHE A 53 16.15 11.72 -7.60
N ARG A 54 15.89 12.60 -8.56
CA ARG A 54 14.78 13.54 -8.51
C ARG A 54 13.43 12.82 -8.60
N GLU A 55 13.33 11.82 -9.47
CA GLU A 55 12.12 11.02 -9.63
C GLU A 55 11.86 10.17 -8.37
N ALA A 56 12.90 9.52 -7.85
CA ALA A 56 12.81 8.75 -6.61
C ALA A 56 12.41 9.63 -5.41
N LEU A 57 12.99 10.84 -5.29
CA LEU A 57 12.64 11.76 -4.19
C LEU A 57 11.17 12.20 -4.27
N LYS A 58 10.65 12.49 -5.49
CA LYS A 58 9.22 12.77 -5.67
C LYS A 58 8.33 11.63 -5.17
N ALA A 59 8.69 10.40 -5.54
CA ALA A 59 7.94 9.22 -5.11
C ALA A 59 8.00 9.03 -3.59
N VAL A 60 9.15 9.24 -2.97
CA VAL A 60 9.32 9.16 -1.51
C VAL A 60 8.49 10.24 -0.81
N ILE A 61 8.54 11.50 -1.26
CA ILE A 61 7.70 12.57 -0.68
C ILE A 61 6.20 12.19 -0.77
N LEU A 62 5.77 11.65 -1.91
CA LEU A 62 4.37 11.19 -2.07
C LEU A 62 4.04 10.02 -1.14
N LYS A 63 4.93 9.04 -1.01
CA LYS A 63 4.75 7.92 -0.08
C LYS A 63 4.61 8.41 1.37
N VAL A 64 5.48 9.32 1.79
CA VAL A 64 5.56 9.78 3.18
C VAL A 64 4.45 10.77 3.54
N THR A 65 3.98 11.57 2.58
CA THR A 65 2.94 12.60 2.83
C THR A 65 1.54 12.19 2.36
N GLY A 66 1.44 11.26 1.40
CA GLY A 66 0.18 10.81 0.79
C GLY A 66 -0.41 11.77 -0.25
N GLU A 67 0.12 12.97 -0.46
CA GLU A 67 -0.51 14.00 -1.27
C GLU A 67 0.43 14.63 -2.30
N HIS A 68 -0.03 14.69 -3.55
CA HIS A 68 0.72 15.30 -4.66
C HIS A 68 0.95 16.81 -4.50
N ARG A 69 0.06 17.53 -3.81
CA ARG A 69 0.17 19.00 -3.65
C ARG A 69 1.50 19.44 -3.01
N TRP A 70 2.09 18.58 -2.17
CA TRP A 70 3.34 18.91 -1.49
C TRP A 70 4.54 18.94 -2.44
N LEU A 71 4.46 18.31 -3.60
CA LEU A 71 5.52 18.37 -4.62
C LEU A 71 5.70 19.79 -5.21
N GLU A 72 4.67 20.64 -5.10
CA GLU A 72 4.68 22.04 -5.56
C GLU A 72 5.10 23.01 -4.43
N HIS A 73 5.43 22.51 -3.24
CA HIS A 73 5.89 23.35 -2.15
C HIS A 73 7.32 23.85 -2.43
N PRO A 74 7.62 25.15 -2.26
CA PRO A 74 8.93 25.72 -2.60
C PRO A 74 10.14 24.98 -2.00
N SER A 75 10.07 24.57 -0.72
CA SER A 75 11.14 23.80 -0.07
C SER A 75 11.34 22.42 -0.70
N ILE A 76 10.25 21.79 -1.20
CA ILE A 76 10.34 20.50 -1.87
C ILE A 76 10.90 20.68 -3.28
N GLU A 77 10.50 21.70 -4.03
CA GLU A 77 11.07 22.02 -5.34
C GLU A 77 12.58 22.29 -5.25
N GLU A 78 13.03 23.02 -4.23
CA GLU A 78 14.45 23.24 -3.96
C GLU A 78 15.17 21.91 -3.68
N ALA A 79 14.60 21.05 -2.80
CA ALA A 79 15.15 19.74 -2.49
C ALA A 79 15.23 18.84 -3.73
N LEU A 80 14.22 18.85 -4.59
CA LEU A 80 14.21 18.13 -5.87
C LEU A 80 15.33 18.61 -6.81
N GLY A 81 15.70 19.90 -6.75
CA GLY A 81 16.85 20.45 -7.46
C GLY A 81 18.19 19.90 -6.98
N ASN A 82 18.26 19.45 -5.73
CA ASN A 82 19.46 18.91 -5.08
C ASN A 82 19.20 17.52 -4.46
N ALA A 83 18.43 16.67 -5.15
CA ALA A 83 17.97 15.37 -4.61
C ALA A 83 19.13 14.46 -4.17
N GLN A 84 20.31 14.58 -4.79
CA GLN A 84 21.50 13.81 -4.43
C GLN A 84 21.91 14.01 -2.97
N SER A 85 21.70 15.18 -2.37
CA SER A 85 22.09 15.46 -0.99
C SER A 85 21.31 14.69 0.06
N TYR A 86 20.18 14.11 -0.30
CA TYR A 86 19.31 13.29 0.55
C TYR A 86 19.56 11.79 0.38
N VAL A 87 20.37 11.38 -0.62
CA VAL A 87 20.64 9.97 -0.92
C VAL A 87 21.60 9.38 0.09
N GLU A 88 21.22 8.27 0.72
CA GLU A 88 22.04 7.49 1.63
C GLU A 88 22.77 6.35 0.88
N ALA A 89 22.03 5.61 0.03
CA ALA A 89 22.57 4.50 -0.72
C ALA A 89 21.89 4.33 -2.06
N ILE A 90 22.62 3.70 -3.01
CA ILE A 90 22.08 3.31 -4.30
C ILE A 90 22.48 1.87 -4.63
N SER A 91 21.61 1.15 -5.34
CA SER A 91 21.94 -0.12 -5.97
C SER A 91 21.41 -0.17 -7.39
N TYR A 92 22.07 -0.93 -8.28
CA TYR A 92 21.62 -1.14 -9.64
C TYR A 92 21.17 -2.59 -9.81
N SER A 93 20.11 -2.76 -10.60
CA SER A 93 19.60 -4.08 -11.00
C SER A 93 19.16 -4.06 -12.47
N SER A 94 19.11 -5.24 -13.08
CA SER A 94 18.54 -5.43 -14.42
C SER A 94 17.50 -6.52 -14.38
N GLU A 95 16.40 -6.32 -15.08
CA GLU A 95 15.34 -7.29 -15.26
C GLU A 95 14.95 -7.42 -16.71
N THR A 96 14.59 -8.63 -17.12
CA THR A 96 14.00 -8.87 -18.43
C THR A 96 12.51 -8.55 -18.36
N VAL A 97 12.09 -7.51 -19.05
CA VAL A 97 10.69 -7.07 -19.12
C VAL A 97 10.10 -7.36 -20.49
N GLU A 98 8.83 -7.76 -20.51
CA GLU A 98 8.09 -7.94 -21.75
C GLU A 98 7.72 -6.58 -22.38
N VAL A 99 7.93 -6.46 -23.69
CA VAL A 99 7.52 -5.25 -24.42
C VAL A 99 6.02 -5.32 -24.68
N PRO A 100 5.22 -4.31 -24.25
CA PRO A 100 3.81 -4.26 -24.54
C PRO A 100 3.55 -4.35 -26.05
N GLN A 101 2.73 -5.34 -26.46
CA GLN A 101 2.37 -5.53 -27.85
C GLN A 101 1.13 -4.70 -28.21
N PRO A 102 1.02 -4.17 -29.45
CA PRO A 102 -0.22 -3.55 -29.90
C PRO A 102 -1.37 -4.55 -29.86
N PRO A 103 -2.61 -4.11 -29.53
CA PRO A 103 -3.80 -4.96 -29.67
C PRO A 103 -3.87 -5.49 -31.11
N ASN A 104 -4.04 -6.80 -31.28
CA ASN A 104 -4.07 -7.53 -32.55
C ASN A 104 -2.72 -7.98 -33.15
N SER A 105 -1.61 -7.84 -32.46
CA SER A 105 -0.40 -8.57 -32.84
C SER A 105 -0.57 -10.05 -32.47
N LEU A 106 -0.24 -10.96 -33.41
CA LEU A 106 -0.14 -12.40 -33.15
C LEU A 106 1.33 -12.73 -32.88
N PRO A 107 1.79 -12.67 -31.62
CA PRO A 107 3.18 -12.95 -31.33
C PRO A 107 3.40 -14.45 -31.25
N LEU A 108 4.26 -14.99 -32.11
CA LEU A 108 4.84 -16.31 -31.90
C LEU A 108 5.81 -16.31 -30.70
N THR A 109 6.32 -15.15 -30.34
CA THR A 109 7.17 -14.89 -29.16
C THR A 109 6.91 -13.49 -28.64
N VAL A 110 6.80 -13.34 -27.32
CA VAL A 110 6.73 -12.02 -26.67
C VAL A 110 8.15 -11.44 -26.67
N PRO A 111 8.40 -10.30 -27.36
CA PRO A 111 9.72 -9.68 -27.31
C PRO A 111 10.01 -9.17 -25.91
N THR A 112 11.22 -9.44 -25.44
CA THR A 112 11.70 -8.98 -24.13
C THR A 112 12.88 -8.03 -24.31
N ILE A 113 13.00 -7.06 -23.41
CA ILE A 113 14.16 -6.18 -23.31
C ILE A 113 14.76 -6.27 -21.91
N GLU A 114 16.06 -6.07 -21.81
CA GLU A 114 16.73 -5.90 -20.52
C GLU A 114 16.54 -4.46 -20.07
N GLN A 115 15.75 -4.26 -19.03
CA GLN A 115 15.51 -2.96 -18.40
C GLN A 115 16.40 -2.83 -17.17
N ARG A 116 17.16 -1.74 -17.10
CA ARG A 116 17.98 -1.39 -15.93
C ARG A 116 17.20 -0.50 -14.98
N PHE A 117 17.49 -0.67 -13.70
CA PHE A 117 16.91 0.10 -12.62
C PHE A 117 17.98 0.56 -11.66
N ILE A 118 17.75 1.73 -11.09
CA ILE A 118 18.46 2.22 -9.91
C ILE A 118 17.47 2.22 -8.73
N GLU A 119 17.85 1.59 -7.65
CA GLU A 119 17.15 1.69 -6.36
C GLU A 119 17.85 2.75 -5.53
N VAL A 120 17.10 3.76 -5.12
CA VAL A 120 17.62 4.92 -4.39
C VAL A 120 17.05 4.88 -2.99
N ASN A 121 17.93 4.83 -2.00
CA ASN A 121 17.61 4.87 -0.59
C ASN A 121 17.95 6.25 -0.05
N PHE A 122 16.99 6.93 0.56
CA PHE A 122 17.18 8.25 1.14
C PHE A 122 17.36 8.17 2.65
N ALA A 123 18.17 9.08 3.21
CA ALA A 123 18.33 9.21 4.65
C ALA A 123 17.01 9.69 5.29
N ASN A 124 16.35 8.80 6.06
CA ASN A 124 15.04 9.07 6.67
C ASN A 124 15.07 10.41 7.46
N SER A 125 16.12 10.63 8.26
CA SER A 125 16.26 11.83 9.07
C SER A 125 16.32 13.12 8.25
N LEU A 126 16.94 13.10 7.06
CA LEU A 126 17.01 14.27 6.19
C LEU A 126 15.66 14.56 5.52
N ILE A 127 14.91 13.53 5.14
CA ILE A 127 13.57 13.70 4.59
C ILE A 127 12.60 14.21 5.66
N ASP A 128 12.65 13.64 6.86
CA ASP A 128 11.80 14.06 7.98
C ASP A 128 12.10 15.49 8.41
N GLU A 129 13.38 15.89 8.44
CA GLU A 129 13.81 17.27 8.72
C GLU A 129 13.31 18.24 7.64
N LEU A 130 13.42 17.88 6.36
CA LEU A 130 12.92 18.66 5.23
C LEU A 130 11.42 18.92 5.37
N LEU A 131 10.63 17.87 5.65
CA LEU A 131 9.17 17.97 5.79
C LEU A 131 8.77 18.75 7.03
N ALA A 132 9.46 18.53 8.16
CA ALA A 132 9.23 19.27 9.40
C ALA A 132 9.50 20.78 9.24
N ASN A 133 10.61 21.15 8.59
CA ASN A 133 10.97 22.54 8.32
C ASN A 133 9.98 23.23 7.36
N ALA A 134 9.38 22.47 6.45
CA ALA A 134 8.35 22.95 5.55
C ALA A 134 6.93 22.95 6.18
N ASN A 135 6.78 22.49 7.45
CA ASN A 135 5.48 22.25 8.11
C ASN A 135 4.55 21.32 7.31
N ILE A 136 5.13 20.34 6.63
CA ILE A 136 4.39 19.31 5.89
C ILE A 136 4.17 18.12 6.81
N PRO A 137 2.92 17.65 7.00
CA PRO A 137 2.64 16.52 7.84
C PRO A 137 3.18 15.22 7.23
N VAL A 138 3.77 14.37 8.07
CA VAL A 138 4.23 13.03 7.71
C VAL A 138 3.16 12.01 8.10
N TRP A 139 2.85 11.11 7.19
CA TRP A 139 1.99 9.99 7.47
C TRP A 139 2.81 8.81 7.99
N ASP A 140 2.50 8.34 9.18
CA ASP A 140 3.22 7.29 9.91
C ASP A 140 3.35 5.99 9.08
N THR A 141 4.36 5.19 9.45
CA THR A 141 4.58 3.82 8.94
C THR A 141 3.46 2.85 9.29
N ASN A 142 2.73 3.14 10.37
CA ASN A 142 1.59 2.37 10.84
C ASN A 142 0.33 2.76 10.05
N ARG A 143 0.12 2.13 8.91
CA ARG A 143 -0.98 2.45 7.99
C ARG A 143 -2.06 1.40 8.05
N PRO A 144 -3.33 1.81 8.21
CA PRO A 144 -4.43 0.86 8.17
C PRO A 144 -4.51 0.20 6.80
N SER A 145 -4.67 -1.12 6.80
CA SER A 145 -4.96 -1.89 5.61
C SER A 145 -6.41 -1.68 5.16
N VAL A 146 -6.62 -1.67 3.84
CA VAL A 146 -7.94 -1.43 3.25
C VAL A 146 -8.34 -2.63 2.40
N LEU A 147 -9.40 -3.34 2.79
CA LEU A 147 -10.02 -4.37 1.96
C LEU A 147 -10.99 -3.71 0.97
N VAL A 148 -10.83 -4.03 -0.33
CA VAL A 148 -11.61 -3.41 -1.40
C VAL A 148 -12.59 -4.42 -1.97
N TRP A 149 -13.87 -4.30 -1.64
CA TRP A 149 -14.97 -5.00 -2.31
C TRP A 149 -15.51 -4.13 -3.44
N MET A 150 -15.35 -4.57 -4.67
CA MET A 150 -15.80 -3.79 -5.82
C MET A 150 -16.52 -4.67 -6.83
N VAL A 151 -17.68 -4.19 -7.27
CA VAL A 151 -18.50 -4.83 -8.30
C VAL A 151 -18.63 -3.89 -9.50
N LEU A 152 -18.37 -4.41 -10.69
CA LEU A 152 -18.67 -3.73 -11.95
C LEU A 152 -19.92 -4.31 -12.57
N GLN A 153 -20.76 -3.44 -13.14
CA GLN A 153 -21.90 -3.85 -13.96
C GLN A 153 -21.64 -3.48 -15.42
N ASN A 154 -21.79 -4.44 -16.33
CA ASN A 154 -21.64 -4.21 -17.74
C ASN A 154 -22.95 -3.65 -18.36
N ALA A 155 -22.91 -3.32 -19.67
CA ALA A 155 -24.07 -2.77 -20.38
C ALA A 155 -25.26 -3.74 -20.49
N ALA A 156 -25.04 -5.05 -20.30
CA ALA A 156 -26.09 -6.06 -20.26
C ALA A 156 -26.72 -6.23 -18.88
N GLY A 157 -26.19 -5.51 -17.86
CA GLY A 157 -26.64 -5.61 -16.47
C GLY A 157 -25.99 -6.72 -15.66
N GLU A 158 -25.01 -7.43 -16.23
CA GLU A 158 -24.27 -8.48 -15.53
C GLU A 158 -23.26 -7.85 -14.56
N ARG A 159 -23.22 -8.37 -13.35
CA ARG A 159 -22.34 -7.91 -12.27
C ARG A 159 -21.16 -8.86 -12.09
N THR A 160 -20.00 -8.30 -11.86
CA THR A 160 -18.76 -9.06 -11.64
C THR A 160 -17.99 -8.45 -10.51
N MET A 161 -17.65 -9.25 -9.50
CA MET A 161 -16.78 -8.84 -8.40
C MET A 161 -15.32 -8.85 -8.86
N LEU A 162 -14.56 -7.85 -8.42
CA LEU A 162 -13.17 -7.67 -8.84
C LEU A 162 -12.20 -8.29 -7.83
N THR A 163 -11.10 -8.84 -8.35
CA THR A 163 -9.94 -9.34 -7.61
C THR A 163 -8.68 -8.58 -8.03
N ALA A 164 -7.57 -8.80 -7.34
CA ALA A 164 -6.27 -8.25 -7.73
C ALA A 164 -5.85 -8.67 -9.15
N ASP A 165 -6.24 -9.87 -9.58
CA ASP A 165 -5.89 -10.43 -10.89
C ASP A 165 -6.85 -10.01 -12.01
N THR A 166 -7.91 -9.28 -11.67
CA THR A 166 -8.85 -8.79 -12.67
C THR A 166 -8.18 -7.69 -13.50
N ASN A 167 -7.82 -8.01 -14.73
CA ASN A 167 -7.15 -7.07 -15.65
C ASN A 167 -8.12 -5.99 -16.16
N THR A 168 -8.45 -5.04 -15.31
CA THR A 168 -9.26 -3.86 -15.66
C THR A 168 -8.49 -2.58 -15.36
N GLN A 169 -8.80 -1.51 -16.12
CA GLN A 169 -8.17 -0.22 -15.88
C GLN A 169 -8.40 0.30 -14.46
N ILE A 170 -9.56 -0.01 -13.86
CA ILE A 170 -9.89 0.48 -12.52
C ILE A 170 -9.08 -0.23 -11.45
N VAL A 171 -8.88 -1.56 -11.55
CA VAL A 171 -8.04 -2.32 -10.61
C VAL A 171 -6.60 -1.82 -10.69
N ASN A 172 -6.04 -1.68 -11.89
CA ASN A 172 -4.71 -1.14 -12.09
C ASN A 172 -4.57 0.28 -11.53
N TYR A 173 -5.59 1.14 -11.74
CA TYR A 173 -5.58 2.49 -11.19
C TYR A 173 -5.56 2.50 -9.66
N ILE A 174 -6.39 1.67 -9.02
CA ILE A 174 -6.45 1.56 -7.56
C ILE A 174 -5.13 1.03 -7.00
N GLN A 175 -4.56 -0.01 -7.62
CA GLN A 175 -3.28 -0.58 -7.22
C GLN A 175 -2.14 0.44 -7.34
N ASN A 176 -2.07 1.16 -8.45
CA ASN A 176 -1.07 2.21 -8.66
C ASN A 176 -1.23 3.35 -7.66
N PHE A 177 -2.47 3.86 -7.49
CA PHE A 177 -2.76 4.92 -6.52
C PHE A 177 -2.34 4.55 -5.10
N ALA A 178 -2.64 3.33 -4.68
CA ALA A 178 -2.28 2.81 -3.37
C ALA A 178 -0.77 2.60 -3.22
N SER A 179 -0.13 2.01 -4.24
CA SER A 179 1.31 1.76 -4.28
C SER A 179 2.12 3.06 -4.21
N GLU A 180 1.73 4.09 -5.00
CA GLU A 180 2.38 5.41 -4.98
C GLU A 180 2.36 6.06 -3.59
N ARG A 181 1.35 5.75 -2.78
CA ARG A 181 1.14 6.30 -1.43
C ARG A 181 1.50 5.31 -0.33
N ALA A 182 2.00 4.15 -0.69
CA ALA A 182 2.28 3.05 0.22
C ALA A 182 1.07 2.72 1.13
N ILE A 183 -0.14 2.69 0.56
CA ILE A 183 -1.37 2.27 1.23
C ILE A 183 -1.49 0.75 1.10
N PRO A 184 -1.56 -0.02 2.20
CA PRO A 184 -1.80 -1.45 2.13
C PRO A 184 -3.22 -1.74 1.66
N ILE A 185 -3.41 -2.21 0.44
CA ILE A 185 -4.71 -2.63 -0.07
C ILE A 185 -4.78 -4.15 -0.21
N ILE A 186 -5.96 -4.69 0.07
CA ILE A 186 -6.29 -6.11 -0.05
C ILE A 186 -7.47 -6.20 -1.00
N PHE A 187 -7.39 -7.06 -2.01
CA PHE A 187 -8.54 -7.47 -2.81
C PHE A 187 -9.01 -8.85 -2.36
N PRO A 188 -10.30 -9.16 -2.44
CA PRO A 188 -10.80 -10.49 -2.11
C PRO A 188 -10.23 -11.54 -3.07
N VAL A 189 -10.03 -12.75 -2.57
CA VAL A 189 -9.55 -13.90 -3.37
C VAL A 189 -10.68 -14.49 -4.20
N LEU A 190 -11.93 -14.27 -3.79
CA LEU A 190 -13.15 -14.83 -4.37
C LEU A 190 -13.13 -16.38 -4.45
N ASP A 191 -12.64 -17.01 -3.39
CA ASP A 191 -12.72 -18.44 -3.22
C ASP A 191 -14.15 -18.92 -2.93
N PHE A 192 -14.32 -20.20 -2.59
CA PHE A 192 -15.63 -20.76 -2.30
C PHE A 192 -16.30 -20.09 -1.09
N GLU A 193 -15.54 -19.74 -0.06
CA GLU A 193 -16.05 -19.12 1.16
C GLU A 193 -16.54 -17.70 0.89
N ASP A 194 -15.78 -16.89 0.17
CA ASP A 194 -16.19 -15.53 -0.22
C ASP A 194 -17.51 -15.58 -1.03
N ARG A 195 -17.58 -16.46 -2.03
CA ARG A 195 -18.77 -16.57 -2.90
C ARG A 195 -19.99 -17.13 -2.19
N GLN A 196 -19.79 -17.87 -1.11
CA GLN A 196 -20.88 -18.38 -0.28
C GLN A 196 -21.44 -17.31 0.63
N ASN A 197 -20.58 -16.44 1.16
CA ASN A 197 -20.93 -15.47 2.19
C ASN A 197 -21.32 -14.11 1.62
N LEU A 198 -20.81 -13.73 0.43
CA LEU A 198 -21.06 -12.42 -0.15
C LEU A 198 -21.29 -12.51 -1.65
N SER A 199 -22.46 -12.08 -2.11
CA SER A 199 -22.83 -12.04 -3.52
C SER A 199 -22.51 -10.69 -4.15
N GLU A 200 -22.38 -10.62 -5.49
CA GLU A 200 -22.25 -9.39 -6.24
C GLU A 200 -23.42 -8.44 -5.99
N ASP A 201 -24.62 -8.99 -5.81
CA ASP A 201 -25.83 -8.22 -5.54
C ASP A 201 -25.81 -7.58 -4.16
N SER A 202 -25.30 -8.28 -3.13
CA SER A 202 -25.15 -7.76 -1.78
C SER A 202 -24.13 -6.62 -1.73
N VAL A 203 -22.99 -6.73 -2.43
CA VAL A 203 -22.02 -5.64 -2.53
C VAL A 203 -22.61 -4.45 -3.30
N TRP A 204 -23.31 -4.70 -4.40
CA TRP A 204 -23.96 -3.65 -5.19
C TRP A 204 -25.04 -2.91 -4.40
N ALA A 205 -25.77 -3.61 -3.56
CA ALA A 205 -26.81 -3.05 -2.68
C ALA A 205 -26.24 -2.40 -1.41
N LEU A 206 -24.91 -2.50 -1.19
CA LEU A 206 -24.23 -2.04 0.03
C LEU A 206 -24.85 -2.65 1.30
N GLU A 207 -25.05 -3.97 1.29
CA GLU A 207 -25.52 -4.73 2.44
C GLU A 207 -24.43 -4.81 3.52
N GLU A 208 -24.37 -3.77 4.34
CA GLU A 208 -23.28 -3.51 5.29
C GLU A 208 -22.93 -4.73 6.15
N GLN A 209 -23.96 -5.38 6.74
CA GLN A 209 -23.74 -6.52 7.64
C GLN A 209 -23.08 -7.70 6.91
N ALA A 210 -23.53 -8.03 5.70
CA ALA A 210 -22.95 -9.11 4.88
C ALA A 210 -21.51 -8.81 4.48
N ILE A 211 -21.24 -7.54 4.12
CA ILE A 211 -19.89 -7.09 3.76
C ILE A 211 -18.94 -7.20 4.97
N ILE A 212 -19.37 -6.76 6.16
CA ILE A 212 -18.57 -6.84 7.38
C ILE A 212 -18.24 -8.30 7.70
N GLU A 213 -19.26 -9.18 7.74
CA GLU A 213 -19.07 -10.60 8.05
C GLU A 213 -18.11 -11.30 7.08
N ALA A 214 -18.24 -11.04 5.77
CA ALA A 214 -17.33 -11.60 4.76
C ALA A 214 -15.91 -11.03 4.88
N SER A 215 -15.75 -9.83 5.42
CA SER A 215 -14.46 -9.15 5.55
C SER A 215 -13.63 -9.62 6.74
N GLU A 216 -14.25 -10.20 7.79
CA GLU A 216 -13.56 -10.58 9.02
C GLU A 216 -12.35 -11.49 8.79
N ARG A 217 -12.43 -12.42 7.83
CA ARG A 217 -11.36 -13.37 7.51
C ARG A 217 -10.10 -12.70 6.96
N TYR A 218 -10.21 -11.50 6.40
CA TYR A 218 -9.09 -10.75 5.80
C TYR A 218 -8.29 -9.96 6.83
N GLY A 219 -8.86 -9.71 8.00
CA GLY A 219 -8.20 -8.96 9.08
C GLY A 219 -7.79 -7.55 8.69
N ALA A 220 -8.49 -6.94 7.72
CA ALA A 220 -8.24 -5.57 7.29
C ALA A 220 -8.74 -4.57 8.34
N ASP A 221 -8.05 -3.43 8.46
CA ASP A 221 -8.41 -2.37 9.41
C ASP A 221 -9.63 -1.55 8.93
N SER A 222 -9.87 -1.53 7.62
CA SER A 222 -10.99 -0.83 7.01
C SER A 222 -11.48 -1.52 5.73
N ILE A 223 -12.72 -1.22 5.34
CA ILE A 223 -13.39 -1.80 4.17
C ILE A 223 -13.83 -0.65 3.26
N LEU A 224 -13.60 -0.79 1.97
CA LEU A 224 -14.02 0.11 0.90
C LEU A 224 -14.93 -0.61 -0.07
#